data_4b42642ad5fd5caf4dde967ec54ec888
#
_entry.id   4b42642ad5fd5caf4dde967ec54ec888
#
_cell.length_a   1.000
_cell.length_b   1.000
_cell.length_c   1.000
_cell.angle_alpha   90.00
_cell.angle_beta   90.00
_cell.angle_gamma   90.00
#
_symmetry.space_group_name_H-M   'P 1'
#
loop_
_entity.id
_entity.type
_entity.pdbx_description
1 polymer ?
#
loop_
_entity_poly.entity_id
_entity_poly.type
_entity_poly.pdbx_seq_one_letter_code
_entity_poly.pdbx_strand_id
1 'polypeptide(L)'
;YCLTFKLIHLDNCQYNMDYYNITINLINVFSGQLLNYHVYKQLGIKGVCYGVFFGEHIPWVTEFPFNIKYTDHPQYLGSWLTYIAILDLYKKNIYCNNYSSFYNRISNLQILITVLYFLSAKFETYKYRQFIKNR
;
A
#
# COMPACT_ATOMS: atom_id res chain seq x y z
N TYR A 1 -3.48 22.56 2.28
CA TYR A 1 -2.66 22.24 3.48
C TYR A 1 -1.46 21.47 3.00
N CYS A 2 -0.36 22.19 2.77
CA CYS A 2 0.95 21.63 2.53
C CYS A 2 1.43 21.02 3.86
N LEU A 3 1.40 19.70 3.99
CA LEU A 3 2.17 19.00 5.00
C LEU A 3 3.64 19.22 4.65
N THR A 4 4.23 20.29 5.19
CA THR A 4 5.66 20.42 5.23
C THR A 4 6.16 19.28 6.11
N PHE A 5 6.52 18.17 5.47
CA PHE A 5 7.46 17.23 6.05
C PHE A 5 8.71 18.05 6.35
N LYS A 6 8.85 18.46 7.61
CA LYS A 6 10.12 18.97 8.12
C LYS A 6 11.10 17.84 7.85
N LEU A 7 11.88 17.96 6.78
CA LEU A 7 13.01 17.09 6.50
C LEU A 7 13.78 17.00 7.81
N ILE A 8 13.71 15.85 8.45
CA ILE A 8 14.50 15.55 9.63
C ILE A 8 15.92 15.83 9.19
N HIS A 9 16.58 16.79 9.85
CA HIS A 9 18.00 17.07 9.63
C HIS A 9 18.74 15.74 9.76
N LEU A 10 19.16 15.20 8.63
CA LEU A 10 19.91 13.93 8.51
C LEU A 10 21.41 14.15 8.79
N ASP A 11 21.75 15.25 9.49
CA ASP A 11 23.09 15.62 9.87
C ASP A 11 23.64 14.60 10.86
N ASN A 12 24.24 13.56 10.42
CA ASN A 12 24.85 12.42 11.15
C ASN A 12 24.18 11.07 10.92
N CYS A 13 23.58 10.86 9.76
CA CYS A 13 23.10 9.53 9.37
C CYS A 13 24.11 8.85 8.44
N GLN A 14 24.44 7.60 8.72
CA GLN A 14 25.27 6.76 7.85
C GLN A 14 24.38 5.80 7.06
N TYR A 15 24.71 5.62 5.79
CA TYR A 15 24.09 4.61 4.95
C TYR A 15 24.86 3.30 5.07
N ASN A 16 24.16 2.24 5.44
CA ASN A 16 24.67 0.89 5.36
C ASN A 16 23.88 0.13 4.29
N MET A 17 24.52 -0.21 3.18
CA MET A 17 23.86 -0.91 2.06
C MET A 17 23.81 -2.42 2.33
N ASP A 18 22.65 -2.91 2.76
CA ASP A 18 22.33 -4.32 2.76
C ASP A 18 21.68 -4.71 1.42
N TYR A 19 22.51 -5.21 0.49
CA TYR A 19 22.06 -5.58 -0.86
C TYR A 19 20.97 -6.65 -0.87
N TYR A 20 20.99 -7.59 0.06
CA TYR A 20 19.95 -8.61 0.17
C TYR A 20 18.60 -7.99 0.52
N ASN A 21 18.60 -7.12 1.51
CA ASN A 21 17.40 -6.40 1.93
C ASN A 21 16.87 -5.47 0.82
N ILE A 22 17.76 -4.77 0.12
CA ILE A 22 17.39 -3.90 -1.01
C ILE A 22 16.72 -4.75 -2.10
N THR A 23 17.29 -5.89 -2.46
CA THR A 23 16.73 -6.75 -3.52
C THR A 23 15.34 -7.26 -3.17
N ILE A 24 15.12 -7.75 -1.95
CA ILE A 24 13.80 -8.23 -1.50
C ILE A 24 12.77 -7.10 -1.55
N ASN A 25 13.12 -5.92 -1.07
CA ASN A 25 12.19 -4.80 -1.05
C ASN A 25 11.90 -4.26 -2.46
N LEU A 26 12.86 -4.27 -3.37
CA LEU A 26 12.59 -3.95 -4.77
C LEU A 26 11.63 -4.95 -5.43
N ILE A 27 11.76 -6.25 -5.13
CA ILE A 27 10.82 -7.27 -5.60
C ILE A 27 9.41 -6.98 -5.05
N ASN A 28 9.27 -6.62 -3.78
CA ASN A 28 7.99 -6.28 -3.17
C ASN A 28 7.37 -5.02 -3.80
N VAL A 29 8.16 -3.97 -4.04
CA VAL A 29 7.69 -2.76 -4.74
C VAL A 29 7.21 -3.11 -6.14
N PHE A 30 8.02 -3.85 -6.91
CA PHE A 30 7.66 -4.25 -8.26
C PHE A 30 6.38 -5.08 -8.30
N SER A 31 6.26 -6.08 -7.42
CA SER A 31 5.07 -6.92 -7.29
C SER A 31 3.83 -6.10 -6.92
N GLY A 32 3.96 -5.15 -5.99
CA GLY A 32 2.88 -4.25 -5.61
C GLY A 32 2.42 -3.36 -6.75
N GLN A 33 3.36 -2.78 -7.51
CA GLN A 33 3.03 -1.96 -8.67
C GLN A 33 2.44 -2.77 -9.82
N LEU A 34 2.88 -4.02 -10.02
CA LEU A 34 2.32 -4.92 -11.01
C LEU A 34 0.85 -5.24 -10.69
N LEU A 35 0.52 -5.51 -9.42
CA LEU A 35 -0.87 -5.70 -8.98
C LEU A 35 -1.72 -4.46 -9.28
N ASN A 36 -1.26 -3.28 -8.90
CA ASN A 36 -1.96 -2.02 -9.16
C ASN A 36 -2.16 -1.78 -10.66
N TYR A 37 -1.15 -2.02 -11.48
CA TYR A 37 -1.24 -1.88 -12.93
C TYR A 37 -2.33 -2.80 -13.52
N HIS A 38 -2.39 -4.07 -13.10
CA HIS A 38 -3.40 -4.99 -13.58
C HIS A 38 -4.82 -4.61 -13.13
N VAL A 39 -4.98 -4.11 -11.90
CA VAL A 39 -6.27 -3.58 -11.43
C VAL A 39 -6.71 -2.41 -12.31
N TYR A 40 -5.82 -1.44 -12.55
CA TYR A 40 -6.11 -0.31 -13.43
C TYR A 40 -6.44 -0.73 -14.85
N LYS A 41 -5.74 -1.72 -15.39
CA LYS A 41 -5.98 -2.23 -16.73
C LYS A 41 -7.36 -2.85 -16.88
N GLN A 42 -7.86 -3.54 -15.85
CA GLN A 42 -9.13 -4.24 -15.89
C GLN A 42 -10.34 -3.37 -15.51
N LEU A 43 -10.21 -2.56 -14.46
CA LEU A 43 -11.30 -1.75 -13.96
C LEU A 43 -11.36 -0.34 -14.57
N GLY A 44 -10.24 0.13 -15.10
CA GLY A 44 -10.08 1.52 -15.53
C GLY A 44 -10.14 2.51 -14.36
N ILE A 45 -10.01 3.79 -14.67
CA ILE A 45 -10.06 4.86 -13.66
C ILE A 45 -11.38 4.86 -12.89
N LYS A 46 -12.50 4.66 -13.58
CA LYS A 46 -13.84 4.66 -12.96
C LYS A 46 -13.99 3.54 -11.94
N GLY A 47 -13.50 2.33 -12.24
CA GLY A 47 -13.57 1.21 -11.32
C GLY A 47 -12.69 1.38 -10.09
N VAL A 48 -11.48 1.89 -10.29
CA VAL A 48 -10.53 2.15 -9.20
C VAL A 48 -10.98 3.29 -8.29
N CYS A 49 -11.65 4.32 -8.85
CA CYS A 49 -12.14 5.48 -8.11
C CYS A 49 -13.58 5.31 -7.60
N TYR A 50 -13.99 4.09 -7.25
CA TYR A 50 -15.31 3.83 -6.67
C TYR A 50 -16.50 4.24 -7.56
N GLY A 51 -16.35 4.13 -8.87
CA GLY A 51 -17.40 4.52 -9.84
C GLY A 51 -18.76 3.87 -9.58
N VAL A 52 -18.79 2.66 -9.02
CA VAL A 52 -20.03 1.96 -8.64
C VAL A 52 -20.88 2.78 -7.66
N PHE A 53 -20.27 3.50 -6.72
CA PHE A 53 -21.00 4.35 -5.75
C PHE A 53 -21.55 5.62 -6.38
N PHE A 54 -21.07 6.00 -7.57
CA PHE A 54 -21.54 7.12 -8.36
C PHE A 54 -22.47 6.70 -9.50
N GLY A 55 -22.94 5.44 -9.49
CA GLY A 55 -23.89 4.93 -10.47
C GLY A 55 -23.27 4.40 -11.78
N GLU A 56 -21.93 4.33 -11.85
CA GLU A 56 -21.24 3.77 -13.01
C GLU A 56 -21.36 2.24 -13.02
N HIS A 57 -21.55 1.67 -14.22
CA HIS A 57 -21.55 0.23 -14.39
C HIS A 57 -20.12 -0.28 -14.50
N ILE A 58 -19.63 -0.93 -13.46
CA ILE A 58 -18.32 -1.58 -13.45
C ILE A 58 -18.52 -3.08 -13.65
N PRO A 59 -17.92 -3.68 -14.69
CA PRO A 59 -18.05 -5.11 -14.93
C PRO A 59 -17.41 -5.91 -13.79
N TRP A 60 -18.04 -7.04 -13.44
CA TRP A 60 -17.43 -7.96 -12.50
C TRP A 60 -16.25 -8.67 -13.16
N VAL A 61 -15.09 -8.56 -12.56
CA VAL A 61 -13.85 -9.16 -13.06
C VAL A 61 -13.44 -10.32 -12.17
N THR A 62 -13.19 -11.47 -12.79
CA THR A 62 -12.77 -12.72 -12.12
C THR A 62 -11.36 -13.16 -12.49
N GLU A 63 -10.71 -12.43 -13.41
CA GLU A 63 -9.35 -12.71 -13.86
C GLU A 63 -8.32 -12.12 -12.88
N PHE A 64 -7.04 -12.47 -13.12
CA PHE A 64 -5.93 -11.88 -12.35
C PHE A 64 -5.96 -10.34 -12.44
N PRO A 65 -5.85 -9.62 -11.32
CA PRO A 65 -5.47 -10.09 -9.97
C PRO A 65 -6.64 -10.42 -9.04
N PHE A 66 -7.90 -10.35 -9.48
CA PHE A 66 -9.09 -10.57 -8.63
C PHE A 66 -9.34 -12.05 -8.30
N ASN A 67 -8.65 -12.97 -8.98
CA ASN A 67 -8.68 -14.40 -8.68
C ASN A 67 -7.68 -14.81 -7.56
N ILE A 68 -6.97 -13.86 -6.96
CA ILE A 68 -6.06 -14.16 -5.86
C ILE A 68 -6.86 -14.57 -4.63
N LYS A 69 -6.70 -15.84 -4.22
CA LYS A 69 -7.48 -16.48 -3.17
C LYS A 69 -7.48 -15.76 -1.81
N TYR A 70 -6.47 -14.95 -1.54
CA TYR A 70 -6.25 -14.35 -0.22
C TYR A 70 -6.68 -12.89 -0.11
N THR A 71 -7.15 -12.27 -1.19
CA THR A 71 -7.59 -10.87 -1.16
C THR A 71 -8.70 -10.60 -2.17
N ASP A 72 -9.76 -9.96 -1.70
CA ASP A 72 -10.83 -9.42 -2.55
C ASP A 72 -10.45 -8.03 -3.09
N HIS A 73 -9.37 -7.44 -2.58
CA HIS A 73 -8.94 -6.08 -2.88
C HIS A 73 -7.46 -6.02 -3.28
N PRO A 74 -7.08 -6.51 -4.47
CA PRO A 74 -5.68 -6.59 -4.92
C PRO A 74 -5.00 -5.24 -5.03
N GLN A 75 -5.74 -4.14 -5.25
CA GLN A 75 -5.21 -2.78 -5.26
C GLN A 75 -4.66 -2.37 -3.90
N TYR A 76 -5.41 -2.65 -2.83
CA TYR A 76 -4.93 -2.34 -1.47
C TYR A 76 -3.73 -3.18 -1.10
N LEU A 77 -3.70 -4.45 -1.51
CA LEU A 77 -2.56 -5.32 -1.30
C LEU A 77 -1.32 -4.79 -2.02
N GLY A 78 -1.45 -4.37 -3.29
CA GLY A 78 -0.37 -3.79 -4.07
C GLY A 78 0.19 -2.51 -3.44
N SER A 79 -0.68 -1.63 -2.98
CA SER A 79 -0.29 -0.40 -2.29
C SER A 79 0.41 -0.69 -0.96
N TRP A 80 -0.13 -1.61 -0.16
CA TRP A 80 0.46 -2.02 1.11
C TRP A 80 1.85 -2.61 0.94
N LEU A 81 2.05 -3.54 -0.01
CA LEU A 81 3.37 -4.11 -0.33
C LEU A 81 4.38 -3.02 -0.69
N THR A 82 3.99 -2.07 -1.51
CA THR A 82 4.85 -0.96 -1.92
C THR A 82 5.27 -0.09 -0.74
N TYR A 83 4.31 0.34 0.09
CA TYR A 83 4.60 1.21 1.23
C TYR A 83 5.46 0.53 2.30
N ILE A 84 5.15 -0.73 2.63
CA ILE A 84 5.94 -1.47 3.62
C ILE A 84 7.36 -1.70 3.14
N ALA A 85 7.55 -2.04 1.87
CA ALA A 85 8.88 -2.23 1.29
C ALA A 85 9.72 -0.95 1.31
N ILE A 86 9.13 0.18 0.93
CA ILE A 86 9.81 1.48 0.97
C ILE A 86 10.21 1.83 2.42
N LEU A 87 9.31 1.67 3.37
CA LEU A 87 9.59 1.97 4.78
C LEU A 87 10.65 1.04 5.36
N ASP A 88 10.66 -0.24 4.96
CA ASP A 88 11.68 -1.20 5.41
C ASP A 88 13.07 -0.84 4.85
N LEU A 89 13.14 -0.37 3.60
CA LEU A 89 14.38 0.17 3.03
C LEU A 89 14.92 1.34 3.85
N TYR A 90 14.06 2.29 4.21
CA TYR A 90 14.48 3.41 5.06
C TYR A 90 14.94 2.93 6.44
N LYS A 91 14.19 2.02 7.05
CA LYS A 91 14.45 1.52 8.39
C LYS A 91 15.78 0.80 8.52
N LYS A 92 16.16 -0.01 7.52
CA LYS A 92 17.34 -0.88 7.58
C LYS A 92 18.62 -0.23 7.04
N ASN A 93 18.48 0.71 6.12
CA ASN A 93 19.64 1.28 5.43
C ASN A 93 20.09 2.64 5.98
N ILE A 94 19.36 3.26 6.90
CA ILE A 94 19.71 4.56 7.48
C ILE A 94 20.00 4.40 8.96
N TYR A 95 21.26 4.62 9.34
CA TYR A 95 21.70 4.68 10.74
C TYR A 95 21.92 6.13 11.15
N CYS A 96 21.13 6.60 12.12
CA CYS A 96 21.23 7.94 12.65
C CYS A 96 21.60 7.93 14.13
N ASN A 97 22.17 9.01 14.64
CA ASN A 97 22.53 9.13 16.07
C ASN A 97 21.33 8.90 17.04
N ASN A 98 20.10 9.20 16.59
CA ASN A 98 18.85 8.90 17.31
C ASN A 98 18.13 7.67 16.72
N TYR A 99 18.87 6.63 16.42
CA TYR A 99 18.39 5.43 15.72
C TYR A 99 17.14 4.82 16.37
N SER A 100 17.09 4.70 17.69
CA SER A 100 15.94 4.09 18.38
C SER A 100 14.64 4.89 18.15
N SER A 101 14.70 6.21 18.23
CA SER A 101 13.53 7.07 17.99
C SER A 101 13.07 7.01 16.52
N PHE A 102 14.01 7.05 15.59
CA PHE A 102 13.74 6.95 14.16
C PHE A 102 13.13 5.58 13.80
N TYR A 103 13.74 4.50 14.28
CA TYR A 103 13.27 3.12 14.10
C TYR A 103 11.85 2.93 14.61
N ASN A 104 11.55 3.43 15.82
CA ASN A 104 10.23 3.34 16.41
C ASN A 104 9.17 4.11 15.61
N ARG A 105 9.51 5.31 15.09
CA ARG A 105 8.59 6.09 14.25
C ARG A 105 8.24 5.36 12.97
N ILE A 106 9.22 4.77 12.27
CA ILE A 106 8.96 3.99 11.06
C ILE A 106 8.16 2.73 11.37
N SER A 107 8.48 2.01 12.46
CA SER A 107 7.72 0.83 12.87
C SER A 107 6.26 1.17 13.18
N ASN A 108 6.00 2.27 13.90
CA ASN A 108 4.64 2.74 14.17
C ASN A 108 3.90 3.12 12.88
N LEU A 109 4.59 3.74 11.91
CA LEU A 109 4.01 4.06 10.61
C LEU A 109 3.66 2.80 9.82
N GLN A 110 4.52 1.76 9.85
CA GLN A 110 4.23 0.47 9.23
C GLN A 110 2.99 -0.19 9.84
N ILE A 111 2.86 -0.17 11.17
CA ILE A 111 1.68 -0.68 11.87
C ILE A 111 0.43 0.11 11.45
N LEU A 112 0.51 1.44 11.45
CA LEU A 112 -0.60 2.30 11.06
C LEU A 112 -1.07 2.00 9.62
N ILE A 113 -0.16 1.92 8.67
CA ILE A 113 -0.48 1.60 7.26
C ILE A 113 -1.13 0.21 7.16
N THR A 114 -0.63 -0.77 7.90
CA THR A 114 -1.21 -2.12 7.93
C THR A 114 -2.63 -2.11 8.48
N VAL A 115 -2.89 -1.40 9.59
CA VAL A 115 -4.22 -1.24 10.16
C VAL A 115 -5.17 -0.55 9.17
N LEU A 116 -4.72 0.55 8.54
CA LEU A 116 -5.51 1.27 7.55
C LEU A 116 -5.85 0.40 6.33
N TYR A 117 -4.91 -0.43 5.86
CA TYR A 117 -5.17 -1.41 4.81
C TYR A 117 -6.34 -2.34 5.17
N PHE A 118 -6.27 -2.98 6.34
CA PHE A 118 -7.33 -3.91 6.77
C PHE A 118 -8.67 -3.22 6.98
N LEU A 119 -8.68 -2.02 7.55
CA LEU A 119 -9.91 -1.25 7.77
C LEU A 119 -10.53 -0.84 6.43
N SER A 120 -9.76 -0.34 5.48
CA SER A 120 -10.23 0.06 4.16
C SER A 120 -10.82 -1.12 3.39
N ALA A 121 -10.13 -2.25 3.37
CA ALA A 121 -10.60 -3.47 2.71
C ALA A 121 -11.93 -3.97 3.31
N LYS A 122 -12.04 -4.01 4.65
CA LYS A 122 -13.29 -4.41 5.33
C LYS A 122 -14.42 -3.41 5.09
N PHE A 123 -14.14 -2.13 5.13
CA PHE A 123 -15.14 -1.08 4.91
C PHE A 123 -15.71 -1.17 3.49
N GLU A 124 -14.86 -1.33 2.49
CA GLU A 124 -15.30 -1.45 1.10
C GLU A 124 -16.14 -2.71 0.89
N THR A 125 -15.70 -3.87 1.40
CA THR A 125 -16.47 -5.12 1.34
C THR A 125 -17.85 -4.96 2.00
N TYR A 126 -17.93 -4.30 3.15
CA TYR A 126 -19.19 -4.04 3.85
C TYR A 126 -20.11 -3.14 3.03
N LYS A 127 -19.62 -2.03 2.50
CA LYS A 127 -20.39 -1.11 1.66
C LYS A 127 -20.90 -1.76 0.39
N TYR A 128 -20.06 -2.55 -0.26
CA TYR A 128 -20.43 -3.29 -1.46
C TYR A 128 -21.56 -4.28 -1.20
N ARG A 129 -21.51 -5.04 -0.10
CA ARG A 129 -22.61 -5.95 0.30
C ARG A 129 -23.91 -5.22 0.57
N GLN A 130 -23.87 -4.04 1.22
CA GLN A 130 -25.07 -3.22 1.42
C GLN A 130 -25.65 -2.73 0.11
N PHE A 131 -24.81 -2.29 -0.83
CA PHE A 131 -25.24 -1.81 -2.14
C PHE A 131 -25.96 -2.91 -2.94
N ILE A 132 -25.44 -4.14 -2.94
CA ILE A 132 -26.11 -5.28 -3.61
C ILE A 132 -27.45 -5.62 -2.95
N LYS A 133 -27.53 -5.56 -1.62
CA LYS A 133 -28.75 -5.91 -0.89
C LYS A 133 -29.91 -4.92 -1.12
N ASN A 134 -29.58 -3.70 -1.46
CA ASN A 134 -30.57 -2.61 -1.68
C ASN A 134 -30.99 -2.45 -3.16
N ARG A 135 -30.50 -3.31 -4.04
CA ARG A 135 -30.96 -3.44 -5.44
C ARG A 135 -31.89 -4.63 -5.61
#